data_1cef874f1714c04644fe063bdce0c4e4
#
_entry.id   1cef874f1714c04644fe063bdce0c4e4
#
_cell.length_a   1.000
_cell.length_b   1.000
_cell.length_c   1.000
_cell.angle_alpha   90.00
_cell.angle_beta   90.00
_cell.angle_gamma   90.00
#
_symmetry.space_group_name_H-M   'P 1'
#
loop_
_entity.id
_entity.type
_entity.pdbx_description
1 polymer ?
#
loop_
_entity_poly.entity_id
_entity_poly.type
_entity_poly.pdbx_seq_one_letter_code
_entity_poly.pdbx_strand_id
1 'polypeptide(L)'
;NIDLALYVNTLGKNLFDFYKIKGSRITLRTDIPGIGIGVNSAIPIGLIMNELISNALKHAFPENSVGEIFIRVRKKDRSISLLVRDTGTGMPRDLNWRDSKSLGLRMVFSLVEQMNGTIGLDRSRGTEFSMVLEERK
;
A
#
# COMPACT_ATOMS: atom_id res chain seq x y z
N ASN A 1 -11.59 18.77 -2.92
CA ASN A 1 -11.26 17.35 -3.00
C ASN A 1 -9.82 17.14 -3.44
N ILE A 2 -9.22 16.08 -2.96
CA ILE A 2 -7.86 15.69 -3.31
C ILE A 2 -7.91 14.69 -4.45
N ASP A 3 -7.07 14.90 -5.48
CA ASP A 3 -6.87 13.96 -6.58
C ASP A 3 -6.05 12.77 -6.04
N LEU A 4 -6.70 11.64 -5.82
CA LEU A 4 -6.08 10.49 -5.19
C LEU A 4 -5.00 9.87 -6.07
N ALA A 5 -5.19 9.82 -7.39
CA ALA A 5 -4.18 9.29 -8.30
C ALA A 5 -2.89 10.11 -8.23
N LEU A 6 -3.00 11.44 -8.29
CA LEU A 6 -1.85 12.33 -8.18
C LEU A 6 -1.15 12.17 -6.83
N TYR A 7 -1.93 12.09 -5.74
CA TYR A 7 -1.38 11.97 -4.40
C TYR A 7 -0.59 10.66 -4.22
N VAL A 8 -1.19 9.52 -4.60
CA VAL A 8 -0.54 8.22 -4.47
C VAL A 8 0.69 8.10 -5.38
N ASN A 9 0.59 8.56 -6.62
CA ASN A 9 1.73 8.52 -7.54
C ASN A 9 2.89 9.39 -7.06
N THR A 10 2.61 10.59 -6.54
CA THR A 10 3.64 11.47 -6.00
C THR A 10 4.32 10.85 -4.77
N LEU A 11 3.52 10.31 -3.86
CA LEU A 11 4.03 9.62 -2.67
C LEU A 11 4.91 8.43 -3.05
N GLY A 12 4.43 7.60 -3.96
CA GLY A 12 5.16 6.41 -4.42
C GLY A 12 6.49 6.77 -5.06
N LYS A 13 6.50 7.77 -5.93
CA LYS A 13 7.72 8.23 -6.58
C LYS A 13 8.74 8.74 -5.57
N ASN A 14 8.31 9.52 -4.59
CA ASN A 14 9.19 10.02 -3.54
C ASN A 14 9.79 8.88 -2.71
N LEU A 15 8.99 7.87 -2.38
CA LEU A 15 9.47 6.71 -1.64
C LEU A 15 10.47 5.88 -2.46
N PHE A 16 10.22 5.71 -3.75
CA PHE A 16 11.14 5.01 -4.65
C PHE A 16 12.48 5.73 -4.73
N ASP A 17 12.47 7.05 -4.81
CA ASP A 17 13.71 7.83 -4.82
C ASP A 17 14.47 7.72 -3.51
N PHE A 18 13.78 7.64 -2.38
CA PHE A 18 14.38 7.53 -1.05
C PHE A 18 14.96 6.14 -0.80
N TYR A 19 14.25 5.07 -1.19
CA TYR A 19 14.61 3.68 -0.90
C TYR A 19 15.20 2.97 -2.11
N LYS A 20 16.16 3.58 -2.80
CA LYS A 20 16.81 2.93 -3.94
C LYS A 20 17.54 1.66 -3.51
N ILE A 21 17.28 0.56 -4.22
CA ILE A 21 17.89 -0.73 -3.96
C ILE A 21 19.02 -0.94 -4.96
N LYS A 22 20.23 -1.16 -4.48
CA LYS A 22 21.43 -1.26 -5.29
C LYS A 22 21.29 -2.33 -6.39
N GLY A 23 21.53 -1.90 -7.63
CA GLY A 23 21.52 -2.80 -8.79
C GLY A 23 20.13 -3.30 -9.18
N SER A 24 19.08 -2.88 -8.49
CA SER A 24 17.73 -3.38 -8.74
C SER A 24 16.94 -2.46 -9.64
N ARG A 25 16.00 -3.06 -10.40
CA ARG A 25 15.01 -2.36 -11.21
C ARG A 25 13.63 -2.65 -10.66
N ILE A 26 13.20 -1.81 -9.76
CA ILE A 26 11.86 -1.91 -9.18
C ILE A 26 11.02 -0.80 -9.79
N THR A 27 9.89 -1.16 -10.36
CA THR A 27 8.96 -0.20 -10.99
C THR A 27 7.71 -0.04 -10.16
N LEU A 28 7.15 1.16 -10.20
CA LEU A 28 5.84 1.44 -9.62
C LEU A 28 4.82 1.50 -10.75
N ARG A 29 3.77 0.69 -10.64
CA ARG A 29 2.64 0.72 -11.57
C ARG A 29 1.37 1.00 -10.78
N THR A 30 0.58 1.94 -11.25
CA THR A 30 -0.68 2.30 -10.58
C THR A 30 -1.85 2.21 -11.55
N ASP A 31 -2.98 1.81 -11.02
CA ASP A 31 -4.25 1.75 -11.72
C ASP A 31 -5.30 2.43 -10.84
N ILE A 32 -5.35 3.75 -10.96
CA ILE A 32 -6.21 4.60 -10.14
C ILE A 32 -6.97 5.53 -11.07
N PRO A 33 -8.27 5.33 -11.24
CA PRO A 33 -9.09 6.25 -12.05
C PRO A 33 -9.17 7.62 -11.37
N GLY A 34 -9.72 8.60 -12.08
CA GLY A 34 -9.92 9.93 -11.52
C GLY A 34 -10.85 9.90 -10.33
N ILE A 35 -10.29 9.81 -9.14
CA ILE A 35 -11.02 9.75 -7.87
C ILE A 35 -10.68 10.99 -7.05
N GLY A 36 -11.71 11.78 -6.71
CA GLY A 36 -11.59 12.85 -5.73
C GLY A 36 -12.06 12.37 -4.37
N ILE A 37 -11.28 12.63 -3.33
CA ILE A 37 -11.65 12.34 -1.96
C ILE A 37 -11.38 13.51 -1.05
N GLY A 38 -12.11 13.58 0.06
CA GLY A 38 -11.88 14.60 1.07
C GLY A 38 -10.59 14.36 1.85
N VAL A 39 -10.10 15.40 2.50
CA VAL A 39 -8.86 15.34 3.27
C VAL A 39 -8.93 14.34 4.43
N ASN A 40 -10.12 14.16 5.01
CA ASN A 40 -10.32 13.24 6.13
C ASN A 40 -10.13 11.77 5.74
N SER A 41 -10.25 11.44 4.45
CA SER A 41 -9.94 10.11 3.93
C SER A 41 -8.55 10.06 3.30
N ALA A 42 -8.11 11.13 2.66
CA ALA A 42 -6.81 11.18 2.00
C ALA A 42 -5.66 10.99 2.98
N ILE A 43 -5.73 11.59 4.17
CA ILE A 43 -4.66 11.49 5.16
C ILE A 43 -4.45 10.04 5.62
N PRO A 44 -5.45 9.32 6.11
CA PRO A 44 -5.23 7.92 6.51
C PRO A 44 -4.84 7.02 5.33
N ILE A 45 -5.40 7.21 4.14
CA ILE A 45 -5.01 6.43 2.96
C ILE A 45 -3.53 6.68 2.62
N GLY A 46 -3.07 7.93 2.68
CA GLY A 46 -1.66 8.25 2.46
C GLY A 46 -0.73 7.59 3.46
N LEU A 47 -1.10 7.56 4.73
CA LEU A 47 -0.32 6.88 5.77
C LEU A 47 -0.26 5.38 5.54
N ILE A 48 -1.37 4.75 5.15
CA ILE A 48 -1.42 3.33 4.79
C ILE A 48 -0.48 3.05 3.61
N MET A 49 -0.60 3.82 2.54
CA MET A 49 0.21 3.66 1.35
C MET A 49 1.70 3.86 1.64
N ASN A 50 2.03 4.89 2.42
CA ASN A 50 3.41 5.13 2.83
C ASN A 50 4.01 3.91 3.51
N GLU A 51 3.28 3.32 4.44
CA GLU A 51 3.76 2.16 5.19
C GLU A 51 3.91 0.93 4.30
N LEU A 52 2.91 0.62 3.49
CA LEU A 52 2.93 -0.59 2.66
C LEU A 52 3.97 -0.50 1.54
N ILE A 53 4.10 0.65 0.90
CA ILE A 53 5.11 0.84 -0.15
C ILE A 53 6.52 0.81 0.46
N SER A 54 6.75 1.52 1.56
CA SER A 54 8.07 1.55 2.18
C SER A 54 8.48 0.19 2.72
N ASN A 55 7.55 -0.58 3.28
CA ASN A 55 7.83 -1.95 3.72
C ASN A 55 8.23 -2.85 2.55
N ALA A 56 7.54 -2.74 1.42
CA ALA A 56 7.92 -3.51 0.23
C ALA A 56 9.33 -3.14 -0.24
N LEU A 57 9.63 -1.85 -0.31
CA LEU A 57 10.96 -1.39 -0.74
C LEU A 57 12.07 -1.79 0.22
N LYS A 58 11.79 -1.82 1.53
CA LYS A 58 12.79 -2.20 2.54
C LYS A 58 13.04 -3.70 2.60
N HIS A 59 12.01 -4.52 2.37
CA HIS A 59 12.06 -5.93 2.77
C HIS A 59 11.76 -6.94 1.66
N ALA A 60 11.07 -6.54 0.59
CA ALA A 60 10.59 -7.50 -0.40
C ALA A 60 11.61 -7.81 -1.50
N PHE A 61 12.53 -6.88 -1.81
CA PHE A 61 13.40 -6.97 -2.97
C PHE A 61 14.86 -7.06 -2.55
N PRO A 62 15.55 -8.17 -2.89
CA PRO A 62 17.00 -8.26 -2.68
C PRO A 62 17.75 -7.35 -3.67
N GLU A 63 19.03 -7.12 -3.40
CA GLU A 63 19.89 -6.40 -4.34
C GLU A 63 19.94 -7.12 -5.69
N ASN A 64 20.11 -6.34 -6.76
CA ASN A 64 20.21 -6.85 -8.14
C ASN A 64 18.96 -7.61 -8.60
N SER A 65 17.79 -7.28 -8.05
CA SER A 65 16.54 -7.90 -8.46
C SER A 65 15.76 -7.02 -9.44
N VAL A 66 14.80 -7.63 -10.11
CA VAL A 66 13.82 -6.94 -10.95
C VAL A 66 12.45 -7.20 -10.34
N GLY A 67 11.66 -6.16 -10.21
CA GLY A 67 10.34 -6.33 -9.62
C GLY A 67 9.42 -5.14 -9.82
N GLU A 68 8.24 -5.26 -9.26
CA GLU A 68 7.18 -4.27 -9.41
C GLU A 68 6.42 -4.14 -8.11
N ILE A 69 6.02 -2.90 -7.81
CA ILE A 69 4.95 -2.62 -6.84
C ILE A 69 3.77 -2.12 -7.65
N PHE A 70 2.62 -2.74 -7.46
CA PHE A 70 1.38 -2.41 -8.14
C PHE A 70 0.34 -1.94 -7.15
N ILE A 71 -0.31 -0.82 -7.46
CA ILE A 71 -1.35 -0.23 -6.63
C ILE A 71 -2.61 -0.05 -7.48
N ARG A 72 -3.72 -0.58 -6.99
CA ARG A 72 -5.03 -0.38 -7.60
C ARG A 72 -5.96 0.26 -6.58
N VAL A 73 -6.70 1.25 -7.02
CA VAL A 73 -7.76 1.86 -6.21
C VAL A 73 -9.05 1.89 -7.01
N ARG A 74 -10.15 1.54 -6.37
CA ARG A 74 -11.49 1.69 -6.92
C ARG A 74 -12.37 2.32 -5.87
N LYS A 75 -13.31 3.14 -6.34
CA LYS A 75 -14.29 3.77 -5.45
C LYS A 75 -15.67 3.55 -6.05
N LYS A 76 -16.60 3.07 -5.22
CA LYS A 76 -18.00 2.97 -5.56
C LYS A 76 -18.81 3.52 -4.39
N ASP A 77 -19.52 4.62 -4.63
CA ASP A 77 -20.22 5.35 -3.58
C ASP A 77 -19.24 5.75 -2.46
N ARG A 78 -19.41 5.30 -1.24
CA ARG A 78 -18.51 5.58 -0.13
C ARG A 78 -17.49 4.47 0.12
N SER A 79 -17.53 3.41 -0.67
CA SER A 79 -16.62 2.28 -0.52
C SER A 79 -15.37 2.51 -1.35
N ILE A 80 -14.19 2.43 -0.72
CA ILE A 80 -12.90 2.56 -1.38
C ILE A 80 -12.17 1.23 -1.24
N SER A 81 -11.80 0.64 -2.36
CA SER A 81 -11.01 -0.60 -2.39
C SER A 81 -9.58 -0.26 -2.75
N LEU A 82 -8.64 -0.69 -1.92
CA LEU A 82 -7.20 -0.50 -2.11
C LEU A 82 -6.54 -1.86 -2.27
N LEU A 83 -5.62 -1.96 -3.23
CA LEU A 83 -4.79 -3.14 -3.40
C LEU A 83 -3.35 -2.68 -3.55
N VAL A 84 -2.45 -3.25 -2.74
CA VAL A 84 -1.01 -3.00 -2.85
C VAL A 84 -0.31 -4.35 -2.94
N ARG A 85 0.34 -4.60 -4.08
CA ARG A 85 1.00 -5.87 -4.37
C ARG A 85 2.45 -5.62 -4.76
N ASP A 86 3.34 -6.46 -4.25
CA ASP A 86 4.72 -6.52 -4.74
C ASP A 86 5.02 -7.90 -5.32
N THR A 87 6.01 -7.96 -6.21
CA THR A 87 6.49 -9.19 -6.83
C THR A 87 7.73 -9.74 -6.12
N GLY A 88 7.99 -9.27 -4.90
CA GLY A 88 9.19 -9.63 -4.15
C GLY A 88 9.11 -11.01 -3.51
N THR A 89 9.90 -11.21 -2.46
CA THR A 89 10.03 -12.50 -1.79
C THR A 89 8.82 -12.88 -0.94
N GLY A 90 7.95 -11.94 -0.65
CA GLY A 90 6.79 -12.16 0.21
C GLY A 90 7.14 -12.23 1.69
N MET A 91 6.12 -12.28 2.53
CA MET A 91 6.29 -12.52 3.96
C MET A 91 6.43 -14.00 4.24
N PRO A 92 7.20 -14.40 5.28
CA PRO A 92 7.21 -15.80 5.72
C PRO A 92 5.79 -16.29 6.01
N ARG A 93 5.48 -17.51 5.56
CA ARG A 93 4.13 -18.07 5.71
C ARG A 93 3.75 -18.34 7.15
N ASP A 94 4.74 -18.62 8.00
CA ASP A 94 4.54 -18.87 9.42
C ASP A 94 4.42 -17.61 10.25
N LEU A 95 4.66 -16.44 9.66
CA LEU A 95 4.51 -15.16 10.34
C LEU A 95 3.03 -14.84 10.52
N ASN A 96 2.59 -14.65 11.75
CA ASN A 96 1.25 -14.14 12.02
C ASN A 96 1.24 -12.63 11.87
N TRP A 97 0.94 -12.17 10.66
CA TRP A 97 1.02 -10.76 10.31
C TRP A 97 -0.02 -9.89 11.04
N ARG A 98 -1.16 -10.48 11.45
CA ARG A 98 -2.20 -9.75 12.19
C ARG A 98 -1.76 -9.43 13.62
N ASP A 99 -0.89 -10.24 14.19
CA ASP A 99 -0.31 -10.04 15.52
C ASP A 99 1.08 -9.42 15.45
N SER A 100 1.42 -8.82 14.32
CA SER A 100 2.73 -8.20 14.12
C SER A 100 3.01 -7.14 15.18
N LYS A 101 4.23 -7.17 15.71
CA LYS A 101 4.72 -6.13 16.63
C LYS A 101 5.29 -4.93 15.88
N SER A 102 5.33 -4.97 14.54
CA SER A 102 5.73 -3.84 13.73
C SER A 102 4.80 -2.66 13.98
N LEU A 103 5.36 -1.53 14.38
CA LEU A 103 4.60 -0.31 14.63
C LEU A 103 3.84 0.12 13.36
N GLY A 104 4.48 0.00 12.20
CA GLY A 104 3.88 0.39 10.93
C GLY A 104 2.65 -0.44 10.57
N LEU A 105 2.72 -1.76 10.65
CA LEU A 105 1.56 -2.62 10.38
C LEU A 105 0.46 -2.40 11.40
N ARG A 106 0.79 -2.21 12.66
CA ARG A 106 -0.20 -1.90 13.69
C ARG A 106 -0.93 -0.59 13.38
N MET A 107 -0.20 0.40 12.89
CA MET A 107 -0.81 1.67 12.45
C MET A 107 -1.76 1.43 11.28
N VAL A 108 -1.36 0.62 10.31
CA VAL A 108 -2.22 0.28 9.16
C VAL A 108 -3.51 -0.37 9.65
N PHE A 109 -3.44 -1.35 10.53
CA PHE A 109 -4.63 -2.02 11.07
C PHE A 109 -5.54 -1.03 11.80
N SER A 110 -4.96 -0.15 12.60
CA SER A 110 -5.72 0.88 13.33
C SER A 110 -6.43 1.84 12.37
N LEU A 111 -5.75 2.29 11.33
CA LEU A 111 -6.33 3.20 10.34
C LEU A 111 -7.45 2.53 9.54
N VAL A 112 -7.26 1.26 9.15
CA VAL A 112 -8.31 0.49 8.46
C VAL A 112 -9.54 0.37 9.35
N GLU A 113 -9.36 0.05 10.63
CA GLU A 113 -10.46 -0.05 11.58
C GLU A 113 -11.19 1.29 11.75
N GLN A 114 -10.44 2.39 11.86
CA GLN A 114 -11.03 3.73 11.98
C GLN A 114 -11.87 4.12 10.76
N MET A 115 -11.58 3.55 9.60
CA MET A 115 -12.34 3.77 8.37
C MET A 115 -13.39 2.67 8.14
N ASN A 116 -13.79 1.96 9.19
CA ASN A 116 -14.79 0.88 9.15
C ASN A 116 -14.48 -0.16 8.08
N GLY A 117 -13.19 -0.46 7.92
CA GLY A 117 -12.71 -1.28 6.84
C GLY A 117 -12.25 -2.67 7.25
N THR A 118 -11.87 -3.43 6.24
CA THR A 118 -11.29 -4.75 6.37
C THR A 118 -9.98 -4.82 5.59
N ILE A 119 -9.09 -5.71 6.01
CA ILE A 119 -7.81 -5.93 5.35
C ILE A 119 -7.53 -7.42 5.24
N GLY A 120 -7.06 -7.85 4.08
CA GLY A 120 -6.64 -9.20 3.82
C GLY A 120 -5.23 -9.23 3.26
N LEU A 121 -4.59 -10.37 3.32
CA LEU A 121 -3.23 -10.58 2.83
C LEU A 121 -3.15 -11.89 2.05
N ASP A 122 -2.60 -11.81 0.83
CA ASP A 122 -2.21 -12.98 0.03
C ASP A 122 -0.69 -13.00 -0.07
N ARG A 123 -0.07 -14.08 0.41
CA ARG A 123 1.39 -14.28 0.39
C ARG A 123 1.84 -15.35 -0.59
N SER A 124 0.95 -15.82 -1.46
CA SER A 124 1.27 -16.92 -2.37
C SER A 124 2.26 -16.54 -3.46
N ARG A 125 2.26 -15.26 -3.87
CA ARG A 125 3.14 -14.72 -4.91
C ARG A 125 3.56 -13.31 -4.53
N GLY A 126 4.66 -13.19 -3.77
CA GLY A 126 5.03 -11.91 -3.19
C GLY A 126 4.07 -11.55 -2.05
N THR A 127 3.74 -10.29 -1.93
CA THR A 127 2.83 -9.81 -0.88
C THR A 127 1.74 -8.96 -1.50
N GLU A 128 0.49 -9.29 -1.22
CA GLU A 128 -0.65 -8.52 -1.71
C GLU A 128 -1.58 -8.19 -0.54
N PHE A 129 -1.67 -6.92 -0.21
CA PHE A 129 -2.65 -6.41 0.75
C PHE A 129 -3.88 -5.90 0.01
N SER A 130 -5.05 -6.33 0.45
CA SER A 130 -6.34 -5.87 -0.07
C SER A 130 -7.15 -5.28 1.06
N MET A 131 -7.67 -4.09 0.85
CA MET A 131 -8.44 -3.37 1.87
C MET A 131 -9.73 -2.83 1.25
N VAL A 132 -10.79 -2.82 2.04
CA VAL A 132 -12.01 -2.11 1.70
C VAL A 132 -12.28 -1.14 2.84
N LEU A 133 -12.38 0.14 2.51
CA LEU A 133 -12.53 1.23 3.48
C LEU A 133 -13.79 2.01 3.17
N GLU A 134 -14.32 2.68 4.18
CA GLU A 134 -15.45 3.59 4.02
C GLU A 134 -14.94 5.03 4.00
N GLU A 135 -15.29 5.79 2.97
CA GLU A 135 -14.91 7.21 2.89
C GLU A 135 -15.46 7.99 4.06
N ARG A 136 -14.60 8.78 4.67
CA ARG A 136 -14.95 9.65 5.80
C ARG A 136 -15.42 11.00 5.29
N LYS A 137 -16.44 11.53 5.96
CA LYS A 137 -16.93 12.88 5.69
C LYS A 137 -16.07 13.94 6.36
#